data_12839a4e8944a4be18a782a25b842543
#
_entry.id   12839a4e8944a4be18a782a25b842543
#
_cell.length_a   1.000
_cell.length_b   1.000
_cell.length_c   1.000
_cell.angle_alpha   90.00
_cell.angle_beta   90.00
_cell.angle_gamma   90.00
#
_symmetry.space_group_name_H-M   'P 1'
#
loop_
_entity.id
_entity.type
_entity.pdbx_description
1 polymer ?
#
loop_
_entity_poly.entity_id
_entity_poly.type
_entity_poly.pdbx_seq_one_letter_code
_entity_poly.pdbx_strand_id
1 'polypeptide(L)'
;MKATKQGRIIKGIGGFYTVLADDGSTCVCKARGLFRKQAKTPLVGDIVEFSYDEEREKRERTASESFCDAAHTAGGSNGYLMNLLPRKNELIRPAAANIDRLLIVVAASRPEPDLLLADKLLVCCEKLKIDPVIVINKCDEDAEGSAERIAAEYERTGYRIHRVSAAGGWGIAELKAELEDAAVCLAGQSAVGKSSLLNALLPGIELKVGSLSEKTERGRHTTVSYTHLTLP
;
A
#
# COMPACT_ATOMS: atom_id res chain seq x y z
N MET A 1 8.29 7.51 -32.17
CA MET A 1 9.18 8.36 -31.33
C MET A 1 8.98 7.94 -29.89
N LYS A 2 10.05 7.81 -29.11
CA LYS A 2 9.91 7.50 -27.67
C LYS A 2 9.54 8.77 -26.93
N ALA A 3 8.32 8.86 -26.45
CA ALA A 3 7.88 9.94 -25.59
C ALA A 3 8.34 9.68 -24.14
N THR A 4 8.59 10.73 -23.38
CA THR A 4 8.89 10.67 -21.95
C THR A 4 7.72 11.23 -21.19
N LYS A 5 7.23 10.50 -20.18
CA LYS A 5 6.17 10.91 -19.26
C LYS A 5 6.66 10.83 -17.84
N GLN A 6 5.95 11.48 -16.94
CA GLN A 6 6.10 11.37 -15.51
C GLN A 6 4.94 10.56 -14.93
N GLY A 7 5.18 9.87 -13.83
CA GLY A 7 4.15 9.08 -13.17
C GLY A 7 4.65 8.45 -11.88
N ARG A 8 3.75 7.74 -11.21
CA ARG A 8 4.01 7.07 -9.93
C ARG A 8 4.06 5.56 -10.09
N ILE A 9 5.04 4.90 -9.49
CA ILE A 9 5.08 3.43 -9.40
C ILE A 9 3.96 2.95 -8.46
N ILE A 10 3.02 2.18 -9.00
CA ILE A 10 1.91 1.59 -8.23
C ILE A 10 2.11 0.11 -7.94
N LYS A 11 2.98 -0.59 -8.67
CA LYS A 11 3.28 -2.01 -8.48
C LYS A 11 4.69 -2.33 -8.94
N GLY A 12 5.41 -3.22 -8.22
CA GLY A 12 6.74 -3.67 -8.60
C GLY A 12 6.89 -5.17 -8.35
N ILE A 13 7.15 -5.98 -9.41
CA ILE A 13 7.34 -7.43 -9.33
C ILE A 13 8.43 -7.85 -10.30
N GLY A 14 9.44 -8.59 -9.81
CA GLY A 14 10.45 -9.22 -10.65
C GLY A 14 11.25 -8.26 -11.54
N GLY A 15 11.40 -6.98 -11.13
CA GLY A 15 12.11 -5.95 -11.92
C GLY A 15 11.24 -5.25 -12.96
N PHE A 16 9.96 -5.56 -13.00
CA PHE A 16 8.92 -4.85 -13.75
C PHE A 16 8.15 -3.93 -12.82
N TYR A 17 7.85 -2.73 -13.28
CA TYR A 17 7.17 -1.68 -12.52
C TYR A 17 5.98 -1.17 -13.30
N THR A 18 4.79 -1.25 -12.71
CA THR A 18 3.61 -0.58 -13.26
C THR A 18 3.63 0.86 -12.81
N VAL A 19 3.63 1.77 -13.74
CA VAL A 19 3.63 3.22 -13.52
C VAL A 19 2.28 3.77 -13.93
N LEU A 20 1.64 4.49 -13.03
CA LEU A 20 0.47 5.32 -13.30
C LEU A 20 0.98 6.71 -13.71
N ALA A 21 0.76 7.09 -14.95
CA ALA A 21 1.13 8.40 -15.48
C ALA A 21 0.16 9.50 -15.01
N ASP A 22 0.61 10.74 -15.05
CA ASP A 22 -0.20 11.90 -14.63
C ASP A 22 -1.49 12.10 -15.48
N ASP A 23 -1.53 11.52 -16.68
CA ASP A 23 -2.72 11.50 -17.55
C ASP A 23 -3.69 10.35 -17.27
N GLY A 24 -3.45 9.57 -16.19
CA GLY A 24 -4.26 8.43 -15.79
C GLY A 24 -3.94 7.14 -16.55
N SER A 25 -3.06 7.16 -17.54
CA SER A 25 -2.65 5.94 -18.26
C SER A 25 -1.68 5.10 -17.42
N THR A 26 -1.69 3.77 -17.62
CA THR A 26 -0.76 2.86 -16.95
C THR A 26 0.25 2.28 -17.94
N CYS A 27 1.51 2.18 -17.53
CA CYS A 27 2.58 1.61 -18.35
C CYS A 27 3.41 0.63 -17.54
N VAL A 28 3.72 -0.54 -18.13
CA VAL A 28 4.65 -1.51 -17.52
C VAL A 28 6.07 -1.20 -17.99
N CYS A 29 6.92 -0.80 -17.06
CA CYS A 29 8.30 -0.39 -17.31
C CYS A 29 9.31 -1.39 -16.74
N LYS A 30 10.47 -1.52 -17.40
CA LYS A 30 11.66 -2.15 -16.84
C LYS A 30 12.59 -1.11 -16.24
N ALA A 31 13.22 -1.44 -15.12
CA ALA A 31 14.34 -0.64 -14.62
C ALA A 31 15.56 -0.83 -15.50
N ARG A 32 16.22 0.26 -15.91
CA ARG A 32 17.52 0.21 -16.59
C ARG A 32 18.62 -0.23 -15.62
N GLY A 33 19.65 -0.89 -16.13
CA GLY A 33 20.81 -1.30 -15.32
C GLY A 33 21.54 -0.16 -14.58
N LEU A 34 21.29 1.09 -14.98
CA LEU A 34 21.79 2.29 -14.32
C LEU A 34 21.39 2.37 -12.84
N PHE A 35 20.15 1.97 -12.49
CA PHE A 35 19.65 1.99 -11.10
C PHE A 35 20.42 1.02 -10.21
N ARG A 36 20.88 -0.12 -10.74
CA ARG A 36 21.76 -1.05 -10.01
C ARG A 36 23.12 -0.45 -9.72
N LYS A 37 23.68 0.36 -10.64
CA LYS A 37 24.96 1.05 -10.44
C LYS A 37 24.87 2.18 -9.41
N GLN A 38 23.72 2.82 -9.29
CA GLN A 38 23.47 3.92 -8.33
C GLN A 38 23.02 3.44 -6.96
N ALA A 39 22.94 2.11 -6.71
CA ALA A 39 22.40 1.51 -5.48
C ALA A 39 21.00 2.04 -5.09
N LYS A 40 20.24 2.56 -6.05
CA LYS A 40 18.87 3.02 -5.85
C LYS A 40 17.88 2.01 -6.42
N THR A 41 17.22 1.27 -5.57
CA THR A 41 16.12 0.37 -5.97
C THR A 41 14.84 1.17 -6.12
N PRO A 42 14.13 1.10 -7.27
CA PRO A 42 12.82 1.70 -7.39
C PRO A 42 11.82 1.04 -6.43
N LEU A 43 11.03 1.84 -5.76
CA LEU A 43 10.01 1.42 -4.79
C LEU A 43 8.62 1.79 -5.29
N VAL A 44 7.62 1.09 -4.78
CA VAL A 44 6.23 1.51 -4.94
C VAL A 44 6.04 2.87 -4.27
N GLY A 45 5.36 3.80 -4.93
CA GLY A 45 5.24 5.19 -4.51
C GLY A 45 6.27 6.16 -5.11
N ASP A 46 7.37 5.66 -5.70
CA ASP A 46 8.34 6.54 -6.37
C ASP A 46 7.69 7.30 -7.52
N ILE A 47 8.01 8.58 -7.62
CA ILE A 47 7.74 9.40 -8.79
C ILE A 47 8.90 9.20 -9.76
N VAL A 48 8.56 8.87 -11.00
CA VAL A 48 9.54 8.47 -12.01
C VAL A 48 9.31 9.18 -13.34
N GLU A 49 10.39 9.42 -14.05
CA GLU A 49 10.34 9.70 -15.47
C GLU A 49 10.54 8.39 -16.22
N PHE A 50 9.68 8.10 -17.19
CA PHE A 50 9.77 6.88 -17.97
C PHE A 50 9.55 7.15 -19.47
N SER A 51 10.23 6.36 -20.30
CA SER A 51 10.01 6.35 -21.75
C SER A 51 9.04 5.22 -22.10
N TYR A 52 8.15 5.46 -23.04
CA TYR A 52 7.20 4.47 -23.51
C TYR A 52 7.09 4.50 -25.06
N ASP A 53 6.58 3.38 -25.61
CA ASP A 53 6.37 3.21 -27.05
C ASP A 53 4.88 3.24 -27.36
N GLU A 54 4.40 4.38 -27.88
CA GLU A 54 2.98 4.62 -28.19
C GLU A 54 2.39 3.64 -29.21
N GLU A 55 3.22 3.20 -30.17
CA GLU A 55 2.73 2.30 -31.23
C GLU A 55 2.43 0.91 -30.68
N ARG A 56 3.22 0.48 -29.70
CA ARG A 56 3.02 -0.79 -29.03
C ARG A 56 1.81 -0.77 -28.10
N GLU A 57 1.59 0.33 -27.39
CA GLU A 57 0.42 0.53 -26.54
C GLU A 57 -0.88 0.47 -27.33
N LYS A 58 -0.91 1.12 -28.51
CA LYS A 58 -2.11 1.09 -29.39
C LYS A 58 -2.42 -0.30 -29.92
N ARG A 59 -1.41 -1.13 -30.22
CA ARG A 59 -1.59 -2.51 -30.67
C ARG A 59 -2.11 -3.44 -29.57
N GLU A 60 -1.68 -3.23 -28.31
CA GLU A 60 -2.11 -4.03 -27.18
C GLU A 60 -3.52 -3.65 -26.69
N ARG A 61 -3.93 -2.39 -26.77
CA ARG A 61 -5.30 -1.93 -26.49
C ARG A 61 -6.36 -2.52 -27.42
N THR A 62 -6.00 -2.79 -28.67
CA THR A 62 -6.91 -3.45 -29.64
C THR A 62 -7.01 -4.95 -29.44
N ALA A 63 -6.15 -5.55 -28.64
CA ALA A 63 -6.07 -7.03 -28.50
C ALA A 63 -6.67 -7.60 -27.21
N SER A 64 -6.96 -6.81 -26.16
CA SER A 64 -7.58 -7.37 -24.94
C SER A 64 -8.27 -6.31 -24.07
N GLU A 65 -9.52 -6.58 -23.69
CA GLU A 65 -10.28 -5.84 -22.66
C GLU A 65 -9.90 -6.22 -21.22
N SER A 66 -8.90 -7.09 -21.00
CA SER A 66 -8.42 -7.51 -19.67
C SER A 66 -7.02 -7.02 -19.41
N PHE A 67 -6.88 -5.78 -18.97
CA PHE A 67 -5.63 -5.03 -19.00
C PHE A 67 -4.67 -5.27 -17.83
N CYS A 68 -5.11 -5.79 -16.68
CA CYS A 68 -4.24 -5.90 -15.49
C CYS A 68 -3.38 -7.16 -15.43
N ASP A 69 -3.79 -8.28 -16.02
CA ASP A 69 -3.09 -9.56 -15.89
C ASP A 69 -2.25 -9.95 -17.12
N ALA A 70 -2.59 -9.45 -18.31
CA ALA A 70 -1.92 -9.84 -19.55
C ALA A 70 -0.46 -9.38 -19.66
N ALA A 71 -0.11 -8.22 -19.12
CA ALA A 71 1.24 -7.68 -19.18
C ALA A 71 2.26 -8.46 -18.31
N HIS A 72 1.77 -9.09 -17.22
CA HIS A 72 2.61 -9.93 -16.36
C HIS A 72 2.83 -11.34 -16.91
N THR A 73 1.89 -11.87 -17.67
CA THR A 73 1.97 -13.22 -18.27
C THR A 73 2.77 -13.26 -19.57
N ALA A 74 2.83 -12.15 -20.33
CA ALA A 74 3.48 -12.11 -21.65
C ALA A 74 4.95 -11.64 -21.65
N GLY A 75 5.53 -11.28 -20.48
CA GLY A 75 6.95 -10.85 -20.38
C GLY A 75 7.28 -9.56 -21.15
N GLY A 76 6.27 -8.79 -21.57
CA GLY A 76 6.42 -7.55 -22.33
C GLY A 76 6.48 -6.31 -21.42
N SER A 77 7.47 -5.44 -21.62
CA SER A 77 7.49 -4.09 -21.04
C SER A 77 7.25 -3.09 -22.16
N ASN A 78 6.37 -2.12 -21.91
CA ASN A 78 6.04 -1.07 -22.88
C ASN A 78 6.91 0.17 -22.69
N GLY A 79 7.73 0.20 -21.63
CA GLY A 79 8.57 1.32 -21.29
C GLY A 79 9.79 0.98 -20.45
N TYR A 80 10.59 2.02 -20.20
CA TYR A 80 11.78 1.94 -19.35
C TYR A 80 11.78 3.10 -18.37
N LEU A 81 12.04 2.81 -17.09
CA LEU A 81 12.33 3.84 -16.10
C LEU A 81 13.62 4.57 -16.50
N MET A 82 13.54 5.89 -16.56
CA MET A 82 14.65 6.77 -16.95
C MET A 82 15.31 7.38 -15.72
N ASN A 83 14.52 8.01 -14.85
CA ASN A 83 14.96 8.67 -13.63
C ASN A 83 14.01 8.39 -12.49
N LEU A 84 14.55 8.37 -11.25
CA LEU A 84 13.80 8.45 -10.00
C LEU A 84 13.89 9.88 -9.50
N LEU A 85 12.74 10.51 -9.25
CA LEU A 85 12.70 11.83 -8.62
C LEU A 85 13.02 11.76 -7.13
N PRO A 86 13.41 12.86 -6.49
CA PRO A 86 13.68 12.89 -5.05
C PRO A 86 12.49 12.40 -4.25
N ARG A 87 12.74 11.51 -3.28
CA ARG A 87 11.74 10.99 -2.36
C ARG A 87 11.46 12.00 -1.25
N LYS A 88 10.18 12.17 -0.91
CA LYS A 88 9.73 12.88 0.29
C LYS A 88 10.12 12.10 1.55
N ASN A 89 9.87 10.79 1.52
CA ASN A 89 10.22 9.83 2.55
C ASN A 89 10.34 8.42 1.95
N GLU A 90 10.89 7.50 2.75
CA GLU A 90 11.09 6.10 2.36
C GLU A 90 10.93 5.20 3.57
N LEU A 91 10.07 4.20 3.46
CA LEU A 91 9.94 3.10 4.42
C LEU A 91 10.75 1.89 3.95
N ILE A 92 11.43 1.23 4.90
CA ILE A 92 12.17 -0.01 4.64
C ILE A 92 11.22 -1.21 4.71
N ARG A 93 10.29 -1.21 5.66
CA ARG A 93 9.27 -2.25 5.87
C ARG A 93 7.97 -1.62 6.32
N PRO A 94 6.95 -1.65 5.48
CA PRO A 94 6.94 -2.10 4.07
C PRO A 94 7.82 -1.22 3.18
N ALA A 95 8.42 -1.80 2.13
CA ALA A 95 9.28 -1.06 1.20
C ALA A 95 8.41 -0.17 0.29
N ALA A 96 8.32 1.11 0.62
CA ALA A 96 7.50 2.09 -0.10
C ALA A 96 8.09 3.50 0.05
N ALA A 97 7.77 4.40 -0.89
CA ALA A 97 8.25 5.77 -0.93
C ALA A 97 7.10 6.77 -1.11
N ASN A 98 7.35 8.03 -0.75
CA ASN A 98 6.41 9.16 -0.93
C ASN A 98 5.05 8.91 -0.27
N ILE A 99 5.06 8.43 0.97
CA ILE A 99 3.88 8.11 1.75
C ILE A 99 3.42 9.35 2.50
N ASP A 100 2.13 9.64 2.46
CA ASP A 100 1.52 10.71 3.23
C ASP A 100 1.07 10.19 4.60
N ARG A 101 0.41 9.02 4.63
CA ARG A 101 -0.14 8.42 5.86
C ARG A 101 0.23 6.96 6.02
N LEU A 102 0.55 6.57 7.26
CA LEU A 102 0.76 5.17 7.62
C LEU A 102 -0.39 4.70 8.53
N LEU A 103 -1.20 3.76 8.04
CA LEU A 103 -2.18 3.08 8.86
C LEU A 103 -1.47 1.99 9.68
N ILE A 104 -1.38 2.21 10.98
CA ILE A 104 -0.83 1.25 11.93
C ILE A 104 -1.98 0.39 12.43
N VAL A 105 -2.12 -0.81 11.87
CA VAL A 105 -3.26 -1.69 12.12
C VAL A 105 -2.92 -2.66 13.24
N VAL A 106 -3.73 -2.64 14.30
CA VAL A 106 -3.72 -3.60 15.41
C VAL A 106 -5.06 -4.33 15.45
N ALA A 107 -5.09 -5.57 15.98
CA ALA A 107 -6.36 -6.26 16.22
C ALA A 107 -6.88 -5.94 17.63
N ALA A 108 -8.19 -5.82 17.79
CA ALA A 108 -8.80 -5.62 19.11
C ALA A 108 -8.60 -6.83 20.04
N SER A 109 -8.61 -8.06 19.46
CA SER A 109 -8.52 -9.31 20.25
C SER A 109 -7.49 -10.28 19.69
N ARG A 110 -7.72 -10.85 18.53
CA ARG A 110 -6.86 -11.91 17.92
C ARG A 110 -6.33 -11.50 16.55
N PRO A 111 -5.00 -11.63 16.30
CA PRO A 111 -3.96 -12.04 17.27
C PRO A 111 -3.81 -11.03 18.41
N GLU A 112 -3.22 -11.45 19.54
CA GLU A 112 -2.93 -10.54 20.65
C GLU A 112 -2.20 -9.29 20.14
N PRO A 113 -2.64 -8.08 20.51
CA PRO A 113 -2.11 -6.82 19.99
C PRO A 113 -0.61 -6.66 20.36
N ASP A 114 0.24 -6.47 19.35
CA ASP A 114 1.65 -6.12 19.56
C ASP A 114 1.80 -4.59 19.60
N LEU A 115 1.53 -3.99 20.77
CA LEU A 115 1.61 -2.54 20.95
C LEU A 115 3.06 -2.04 20.83
N LEU A 116 4.06 -2.86 21.19
CA LEU A 116 5.47 -2.48 21.00
C LEU A 116 5.80 -2.30 19.51
N LEU A 117 5.21 -3.12 18.63
CA LEU A 117 5.36 -2.92 17.19
C LEU A 117 4.67 -1.62 16.74
N ALA A 118 3.49 -1.32 17.27
CA ALA A 118 2.77 -0.07 16.99
C ALA A 118 3.61 1.15 17.40
N ASP A 119 4.18 1.15 18.60
CA ASP A 119 5.05 2.22 19.10
C ASP A 119 6.29 2.44 18.21
N LYS A 120 6.94 1.35 17.81
CA LYS A 120 8.08 1.43 16.87
C LYS A 120 7.70 2.04 15.53
N LEU A 121 6.50 1.72 15.03
CA LEU A 121 5.99 2.31 13.79
C LEU A 121 5.67 3.81 13.96
N LEU A 122 5.10 4.22 15.10
CA LEU A 122 4.87 5.63 15.43
C LEU A 122 6.18 6.41 15.45
N VAL A 123 7.21 5.93 16.16
CA VAL A 123 8.55 6.55 16.19
C VAL A 123 9.14 6.63 14.77
N CYS A 124 8.93 5.62 13.95
CA CYS A 124 9.37 5.65 12.55
C CYS A 124 8.64 6.73 11.74
N CYS A 125 7.34 6.90 11.95
CA CYS A 125 6.53 7.93 11.30
C CYS A 125 7.02 9.34 11.66
N GLU A 126 7.26 9.61 12.94
CA GLU A 126 7.80 10.88 13.40
C GLU A 126 9.14 11.21 12.73
N LYS A 127 10.06 10.24 12.72
CA LYS A 127 11.39 10.39 12.09
C LYS A 127 11.28 10.69 10.60
N LEU A 128 10.35 10.07 9.90
CA LEU A 128 10.18 10.16 8.44
C LEU A 128 9.19 11.25 8.02
N LYS A 129 8.56 11.94 8.97
CA LYS A 129 7.50 12.93 8.74
C LYS A 129 6.34 12.33 7.93
N ILE A 130 5.93 11.13 8.29
CA ILE A 130 4.75 10.45 7.80
C ILE A 130 3.66 10.62 8.85
N ASP A 131 2.45 10.94 8.44
CA ASP A 131 1.31 11.13 9.32
C ASP A 131 0.74 9.76 9.77
N PRO A 132 0.84 9.37 11.05
CA PRO A 132 0.36 8.08 11.50
C PRO A 132 -1.13 8.12 11.84
N VAL A 133 -1.82 7.02 11.51
CA VAL A 133 -3.21 6.77 11.91
C VAL A 133 -3.28 5.38 12.54
N ILE A 134 -3.70 5.30 13.79
CA ILE A 134 -3.86 4.03 14.50
C ILE A 134 -5.24 3.45 14.15
N VAL A 135 -5.27 2.22 13.66
CA VAL A 135 -6.50 1.52 13.30
C VAL A 135 -6.64 0.26 14.13
N ILE A 136 -7.59 0.26 15.04
CA ILE A 136 -7.96 -0.90 15.84
C ILE A 136 -9.04 -1.66 15.09
N ASN A 137 -8.65 -2.78 14.50
CA ASN A 137 -9.53 -3.59 13.66
C ASN A 137 -10.08 -4.81 14.42
N LYS A 138 -11.12 -5.46 13.87
CA LYS A 138 -11.83 -6.60 14.44
C LYS A 138 -12.59 -6.27 15.73
N CYS A 139 -13.11 -5.05 15.83
CA CYS A 139 -13.91 -4.65 16.98
C CYS A 139 -15.23 -5.44 17.11
N ASP A 140 -15.66 -6.13 16.06
CA ASP A 140 -16.77 -7.07 16.06
C ASP A 140 -16.47 -8.37 16.85
N GLU A 141 -15.19 -8.74 16.99
CA GLU A 141 -14.73 -9.90 17.74
C GLU A 141 -14.34 -9.55 19.20
N ASP A 142 -14.45 -8.29 19.61
CA ASP A 142 -13.96 -7.78 20.88
C ASP A 142 -14.99 -7.95 22.03
N ALA A 143 -15.01 -9.12 22.64
CA ALA A 143 -15.91 -9.40 23.78
C ALA A 143 -15.41 -8.81 25.12
N GLU A 144 -14.14 -8.40 25.20
CA GLU A 144 -13.48 -8.00 26.46
C GLU A 144 -13.23 -6.49 26.59
N GLY A 145 -13.63 -5.69 25.59
CA GLY A 145 -13.40 -4.24 25.58
C GLY A 145 -11.93 -3.87 25.41
N SER A 146 -11.15 -4.70 24.72
CA SER A 146 -9.73 -4.46 24.46
C SER A 146 -9.52 -3.29 23.52
N ALA A 147 -10.42 -3.06 22.56
CA ALA A 147 -10.37 -1.92 21.66
C ALA A 147 -10.40 -0.59 22.43
N GLU A 148 -11.26 -0.46 23.46
CA GLU A 148 -11.33 0.73 24.31
C GLU A 148 -10.04 0.92 25.11
N ARG A 149 -9.49 -0.16 25.68
CA ARG A 149 -8.23 -0.11 26.43
C ARG A 149 -7.07 0.36 25.56
N ILE A 150 -6.94 -0.20 24.35
CA ILE A 150 -5.92 0.20 23.38
C ILE A 150 -6.13 1.66 22.96
N ALA A 151 -7.37 2.09 22.68
CA ALA A 151 -7.66 3.46 22.32
C ALA A 151 -7.25 4.44 23.44
N ALA A 152 -7.62 4.14 24.69
CA ALA A 152 -7.29 4.97 25.85
C ALA A 152 -5.76 5.14 26.08
N GLU A 153 -4.95 4.14 25.73
CA GLU A 153 -3.49 4.27 25.80
C GLU A 153 -2.96 5.32 24.82
N TYR A 154 -3.53 5.37 23.61
CA TYR A 154 -3.06 6.27 22.55
C TYR A 154 -3.81 7.63 22.49
N GLU A 155 -4.99 7.79 23.09
CA GLU A 155 -5.72 9.06 23.10
C GLU A 155 -4.88 10.24 23.63
N ARG A 156 -4.02 9.96 24.62
CA ARG A 156 -3.16 10.97 25.26
C ARG A 156 -1.98 11.39 24.40
N THR A 157 -1.70 10.66 23.33
CA THR A 157 -0.58 10.94 22.42
C THR A 157 -0.92 11.98 21.35
N GLY A 158 -2.22 12.24 21.14
CA GLY A 158 -2.71 13.14 20.10
C GLY A 158 -2.76 12.52 18.69
N TYR A 159 -2.42 11.25 18.54
CA TYR A 159 -2.57 10.55 17.26
C TYR A 159 -4.05 10.23 16.99
N ARG A 160 -4.41 10.16 15.71
CA ARG A 160 -5.74 9.77 15.28
C ARG A 160 -5.94 8.28 15.46
N ILE A 161 -7.10 7.91 16.00
CA ILE A 161 -7.44 6.53 16.32
C ILE A 161 -8.80 6.21 15.72
N HIS A 162 -8.86 5.14 14.93
CA HIS A 162 -10.09 4.59 14.39
C HIS A 162 -10.31 3.18 14.91
N ARG A 163 -11.51 2.93 15.42
CA ARG A 163 -12.00 1.60 15.77
C ARG A 163 -12.87 1.13 14.63
N VAL A 164 -12.55 -0.04 14.07
CA VAL A 164 -13.22 -0.53 12.86
C VAL A 164 -13.48 -2.03 12.92
N SER A 165 -14.42 -2.48 12.12
CA SER A 165 -14.57 -3.88 11.73
C SER A 165 -14.54 -3.95 10.21
N ALA A 166 -13.44 -4.45 9.66
CA ALA A 166 -13.34 -4.66 8.22
C ALA A 166 -14.32 -5.74 7.71
N ALA A 167 -14.68 -6.70 8.55
CA ALA A 167 -15.65 -7.75 8.22
C ALA A 167 -17.09 -7.24 8.30
N GLY A 168 -17.42 -6.45 9.34
CA GLY A 168 -18.75 -5.88 9.56
C GLY A 168 -19.00 -4.56 8.82
N GLY A 169 -17.98 -3.95 8.21
CA GLY A 169 -18.10 -2.63 7.54
C GLY A 169 -18.23 -1.43 8.49
N TRP A 170 -18.14 -1.65 9.80
CA TRP A 170 -18.28 -0.59 10.79
C TRP A 170 -17.02 0.27 10.89
N GLY A 171 -17.18 1.62 10.99
CA GLY A 171 -16.08 2.58 11.07
C GLY A 171 -15.27 2.77 9.77
N ILE A 172 -15.64 2.07 8.69
CA ILE A 172 -14.88 2.11 7.41
C ILE A 172 -15.13 3.41 6.66
N ALA A 173 -16.34 3.96 6.71
CA ALA A 173 -16.69 5.18 5.99
C ALA A 173 -15.93 6.39 6.54
N GLU A 174 -15.85 6.51 7.85
CA GLU A 174 -15.13 7.58 8.55
C GLU A 174 -13.62 7.49 8.29
N LEU A 175 -13.06 6.27 8.36
CA LEU A 175 -11.66 6.04 8.04
C LEU A 175 -11.38 6.38 6.56
N LYS A 176 -12.27 6.00 5.65
CA LYS A 176 -12.13 6.29 4.22
C LYS A 176 -12.10 7.79 3.94
N ALA A 177 -13.03 8.55 4.52
CA ALA A 177 -13.10 10.00 4.37
C ALA A 177 -11.82 10.70 4.85
N GLU A 178 -11.20 10.18 5.92
CA GLU A 178 -9.93 10.73 6.40
C GLU A 178 -8.75 10.48 5.43
N LEU A 179 -8.82 9.42 4.63
CA LEU A 179 -7.73 9.01 3.75
C LEU A 179 -7.79 9.61 2.34
N GLU A 180 -8.78 10.43 2.04
CA GLU A 180 -8.94 11.08 0.74
C GLU A 180 -7.67 11.86 0.35
N ASP A 181 -7.31 11.82 -0.93
CA ASP A 181 -6.16 12.50 -1.54
C ASP A 181 -4.78 12.15 -0.91
N ALA A 182 -4.67 11.07 -0.17
CA ALA A 182 -3.42 10.66 0.48
C ALA A 182 -2.81 9.41 -0.13
N ALA A 183 -1.49 9.38 -0.22
CA ALA A 183 -0.73 8.17 -0.48
C ALA A 183 -0.61 7.36 0.82
N VAL A 184 -1.37 6.27 0.93
CA VAL A 184 -1.54 5.50 2.16
C VAL A 184 -0.76 4.20 2.10
N CYS A 185 -0.11 3.85 3.20
CA CYS A 185 0.49 2.54 3.41
C CYS A 185 -0.06 1.89 4.68
N LEU A 186 -0.21 0.57 4.69
CA LEU A 186 -0.66 -0.19 5.85
C LEU A 186 0.50 -0.97 6.46
N ALA A 187 0.67 -0.85 7.78
CA ALA A 187 1.64 -1.62 8.55
C ALA A 187 0.98 -2.23 9.79
N GLY A 188 1.60 -3.24 10.37
CA GLY A 188 1.10 -3.92 11.56
C GLY A 188 1.40 -5.41 11.52
N GLN A 189 1.10 -6.08 12.63
CA GLN A 189 1.30 -7.51 12.83
C GLN A 189 0.61 -8.37 11.74
N SER A 190 1.07 -9.61 11.57
CA SER A 190 0.39 -10.55 10.67
C SER A 190 -1.01 -10.87 11.21
N ALA A 191 -1.97 -11.10 10.32
CA ALA A 191 -3.35 -11.50 10.63
C ALA A 191 -4.24 -10.48 11.38
N VAL A 192 -3.80 -9.23 11.57
CA VAL A 192 -4.65 -8.15 12.12
C VAL A 192 -5.75 -7.67 11.16
N GLY A 193 -5.79 -8.20 9.93
CA GLY A 193 -6.82 -7.89 8.94
C GLY A 193 -6.47 -6.77 7.95
N LYS A 194 -5.18 -6.48 7.71
CA LYS A 194 -4.76 -5.43 6.74
C LYS A 194 -5.36 -5.63 5.34
N SER A 195 -5.36 -6.86 4.83
CA SER A 195 -5.93 -7.15 3.50
C SER A 195 -7.45 -7.01 3.50
N SER A 196 -8.13 -7.43 4.57
CA SER A 196 -9.58 -7.25 4.72
C SER A 196 -9.95 -5.77 4.80
N LEU A 197 -9.16 -4.99 5.57
CA LEU A 197 -9.33 -3.55 5.70
C LEU A 197 -9.15 -2.85 4.34
N LEU A 198 -8.16 -3.24 3.57
CA LEU A 198 -7.92 -2.67 2.26
C LEU A 198 -9.04 -3.01 1.27
N ASN A 199 -9.55 -4.25 1.29
CA ASN A 199 -10.72 -4.63 0.48
C ASN A 199 -11.98 -3.84 0.87
N ALA A 200 -12.16 -3.56 2.17
CA ALA A 200 -13.29 -2.76 2.66
C ALA A 200 -13.18 -1.27 2.27
N LEU A 201 -11.97 -0.72 2.28
CA LEU A 201 -11.71 0.68 1.87
C LEU A 201 -11.83 0.86 0.35
N LEU A 202 -11.48 -0.16 -0.43
CA LEU A 202 -11.42 -0.13 -1.89
C LEU A 202 -12.26 -1.25 -2.51
N PRO A 203 -13.59 -1.10 -2.56
CA PRO A 203 -14.45 -2.04 -3.25
C PRO A 203 -14.05 -2.10 -4.74
N GLY A 204 -13.66 -3.28 -5.21
CA GLY A 204 -13.16 -3.52 -6.58
C GLY A 204 -11.70 -3.97 -6.67
N ILE A 205 -10.96 -3.95 -5.55
CA ILE A 205 -9.63 -4.56 -5.45
C ILE A 205 -9.75 -5.86 -4.64
N GLU A 206 -9.67 -7.01 -5.30
CA GLU A 206 -9.65 -8.30 -4.61
C GLU A 206 -8.23 -8.66 -4.18
N LEU A 207 -7.93 -8.48 -2.90
CA LEU A 207 -6.72 -9.03 -2.28
C LEU A 207 -7.04 -10.37 -1.61
N LYS A 208 -6.17 -11.37 -1.85
CA LYS A 208 -6.28 -12.65 -1.16
C LYS A 208 -6.07 -12.46 0.34
N VAL A 209 -7.09 -12.74 1.13
CA VAL A 209 -7.03 -12.71 2.58
C VAL A 209 -6.46 -14.04 3.09
N GLY A 210 -5.38 -13.99 3.88
CA GLY A 210 -4.80 -15.17 4.51
C GLY A 210 -5.51 -15.49 5.82
N SER A 211 -5.83 -16.77 6.07
CA SER A 211 -6.36 -17.24 7.35
C SER A 211 -5.26 -17.35 8.43
N LEU A 212 -5.64 -17.20 9.69
CA LEU A 212 -4.78 -17.50 10.84
C LEU A 212 -4.32 -18.97 10.81
N SER A 213 -3.05 -19.21 11.08
CA SER A 213 -2.53 -20.56 11.29
C SER A 213 -2.84 -21.00 12.73
N GLU A 214 -3.58 -22.09 12.88
CA GLU A 214 -3.93 -22.66 14.21
C GLU A 214 -2.70 -22.99 15.09
N LYS A 215 -1.54 -23.27 14.47
CA LYS A 215 -0.32 -23.66 15.19
C LYS A 215 0.51 -22.50 15.73
N THR A 216 0.39 -21.30 15.18
CA THR A 216 1.30 -20.18 15.53
C THR A 216 0.57 -18.87 15.81
N GLU A 217 -0.77 -18.83 15.69
CA GLU A 217 -1.55 -17.58 15.69
C GLU A 217 -1.00 -16.49 14.74
N ARG A 218 -0.03 -16.87 13.90
CA ARG A 218 0.56 -16.03 12.87
C ARG A 218 -0.02 -16.44 11.51
N GLY A 219 -0.73 -15.53 10.88
CA GLY A 219 -1.19 -15.73 9.52
C GLY A 219 -0.01 -15.86 8.54
N ARG A 220 -0.26 -16.42 7.37
CA ARG A 220 0.69 -16.34 6.26
C ARG A 220 1.00 -14.87 5.99
N HIS A 221 2.27 -14.54 5.74
CA HIS A 221 2.67 -13.21 5.29
C HIS A 221 1.89 -12.84 4.04
N THR A 222 0.79 -12.13 4.23
CA THR A 222 0.05 -11.55 3.13
C THR A 222 0.75 -10.27 2.74
N THR A 223 0.94 -10.12 1.47
CA THR A 223 1.65 -9.05 0.78
C THR A 223 1.30 -7.68 1.37
N VAL A 224 2.31 -6.90 1.68
CA VAL A 224 2.15 -5.48 1.93
C VAL A 224 1.62 -4.85 0.65
N SER A 225 0.38 -4.46 0.66
CA SER A 225 -0.22 -3.76 -0.47
C SER A 225 -0.07 -2.26 -0.23
N TYR A 226 0.74 -1.64 -1.06
CA TYR A 226 0.73 -0.19 -1.21
C TYR A 226 -0.49 0.16 -2.06
N THR A 227 -1.36 0.97 -1.55
CA THR A 227 -2.49 1.49 -2.31
C THR A 227 -2.40 3.00 -2.35
N HIS A 228 -2.29 3.53 -3.53
CA HIS A 228 -2.48 4.94 -3.77
C HIS A 228 -3.99 5.17 -3.80
N LEU A 229 -4.55 5.65 -2.69
CA LEU A 229 -5.92 6.11 -2.64
C LEU A 229 -6.00 7.53 -3.24
N THR A 230 -5.97 7.65 -4.55
CA THR A 230 -6.64 8.76 -5.21
C THR A 230 -8.08 8.30 -5.39
N LEU A 231 -8.94 8.64 -4.46
CA LEU A 231 -10.38 8.53 -4.66
C LEU A 231 -10.79 9.66 -5.61
N PRO A 232 -11.64 9.36 -6.62
CA PRO A 232 -12.18 10.39 -7.51
C PRO A 232 -13.05 11.35 -6.76
#